data_d17b1db93e37556b2383c63f926d8ffe
#
_entry.id   d17b1db93e37556b2383c63f926d8ffe
#
_cell.length_a   1.000
_cell.length_b   1.000
_cell.length_c   1.000
_cell.angle_alpha   90.00
_cell.angle_beta   90.00
_cell.angle_gamma   90.00
#
_symmetry.space_group_name_H-M   'P 1'
#
loop_
_entity.id
_entity.type
_entity.pdbx_description
1 polymer ?
#
loop_
_entity_poly.entity_id
_entity_poly.type
_entity_poly.pdbx_seq_one_letter_code
_entity_poly.pdbx_strand_id
1 'polypeptide(L)'
;DYYASRGLGDVYKRQEYGSEVIFHEIYDDDHETITKGCLSAIEQGAELVLCTGGMSVDPDDKTPLAIKNTGARIVSYGAPVLPGAMFLVSYYEYKDKTIPIVGLPGCVMYAKRTIFDLALPRLLADDFITAEELALLGEGGLCLNCPVCTYPNCGFGKGW
;
A
#
# COMPACT_ATOMS: atom_id res chain seq x y z
N ASP A 1 -9.07 20.44 2.94
CA ASP A 1 -10.26 19.60 3.15
C ASP A 1 -10.42 18.46 2.13
N TYR A 2 -9.93 18.63 0.89
CA TYR A 2 -10.01 17.58 -0.14
C TYR A 2 -9.11 16.36 0.16
N TYR A 3 -8.02 16.56 0.89
CA TYR A 3 -7.08 15.50 1.27
C TYR A 3 -7.49 14.76 2.56
N ALA A 4 -8.15 15.41 3.49
CA ALA A 4 -8.63 14.77 4.73
C ALA A 4 -9.69 13.70 4.47
N SER A 5 -10.53 13.87 3.44
CA SER A 5 -11.53 12.87 3.04
C SER A 5 -10.93 11.68 2.29
N ARG A 6 -9.74 11.83 1.70
CA ARG A 6 -9.07 10.76 0.93
C ARG A 6 -8.40 9.71 1.81
N GLY A 7 -7.96 10.03 3.02
CA GLY A 7 -7.34 9.10 3.97
C GLY A 7 -8.32 8.15 4.66
N LEU A 8 -9.62 8.36 4.55
CA LEU A 8 -10.61 7.60 5.29
C LEU A 8 -10.70 6.12 4.87
N GLY A 9 -10.56 5.80 3.59
CA GLY A 9 -10.63 4.41 3.10
C GLY A 9 -9.53 3.53 3.69
N ASP A 10 -8.30 4.03 3.76
CA ASP A 10 -7.15 3.32 4.32
C ASP A 10 -7.25 3.19 5.84
N VAL A 11 -7.77 4.21 6.52
CA VAL A 11 -7.98 4.23 7.98
C VAL A 11 -8.97 3.14 8.38
N TYR A 12 -10.11 3.02 7.69
CA TYR A 12 -11.11 2.00 8.02
C TYR A 12 -10.57 0.57 7.80
N LYS A 13 -9.87 0.32 6.70
CA LYS A 13 -9.28 -0.99 6.41
C LYS A 13 -8.27 -1.41 7.49
N ARG A 14 -7.47 -0.48 8.00
CA ARG A 14 -6.52 -0.76 9.10
C ARG A 14 -7.22 -1.04 10.42
N GLN A 15 -8.29 -0.30 10.72
CA GLN A 15 -9.06 -0.48 11.95
C GLN A 15 -9.74 -1.86 12.02
N GLU A 16 -10.14 -2.44 10.87
CA GLU A 16 -10.69 -3.80 10.81
C GLU A 16 -9.71 -4.84 11.40
N TYR A 17 -8.39 -4.57 11.37
CA TYR A 17 -7.34 -5.45 11.89
C TYR A 17 -6.77 -4.99 13.24
N GLY A 18 -7.37 -3.98 13.89
CA GLY A 18 -6.92 -3.49 15.20
C GLY A 18 -5.62 -2.70 15.16
N SER A 19 -5.17 -2.23 14.00
CA SER A 19 -3.94 -1.44 13.85
C SER A 19 -4.14 0.00 14.34
N GLU A 20 -3.15 0.55 15.03
CA GLU A 20 -3.12 1.94 15.48
C GLU A 20 -2.29 2.82 14.53
N VAL A 21 -2.74 4.04 14.29
CA VAL A 21 -1.98 5.04 13.53
C VAL A 21 -1.15 5.87 14.51
N ILE A 22 0.14 5.64 14.53
CA ILE A 22 1.08 6.35 15.41
C ILE A 22 1.73 7.56 14.74
N PHE A 23 1.66 7.65 13.42
CA PHE A 23 2.25 8.73 12.63
C PHE A 23 1.34 9.05 11.43
N HIS A 24 1.04 10.32 11.20
CA HIS A 24 0.30 10.78 10.02
C HIS A 24 0.74 12.19 9.68
N GLU A 25 1.32 12.36 8.50
CA GLU A 25 1.73 13.66 7.96
C GLU A 25 1.36 13.78 6.48
N ILE A 26 1.23 15.01 6.03
CA ILE A 26 0.96 15.35 4.63
C ILE A 26 2.15 16.15 4.13
N TYR A 27 2.70 15.73 3.02
CA TYR A 27 3.83 16.36 2.36
C TYR A 27 3.44 16.90 0.99
N ASP A 28 4.14 17.92 0.54
CA ASP A 28 4.14 18.33 -0.86
C ASP A 28 4.85 17.25 -1.72
N ASP A 29 4.68 17.32 -3.06
CA ASP A 29 5.30 16.38 -4.00
C ASP A 29 6.82 16.57 -4.13
N ASP A 30 7.50 16.50 -2.99
CA ASP A 30 8.95 16.52 -2.88
C ASP A 30 9.47 15.18 -2.32
N HIS A 31 10.23 14.47 -3.14
CA HIS A 31 10.73 13.15 -2.77
C HIS A 31 11.64 13.15 -1.54
N GLU A 32 12.37 14.24 -1.27
CA GLU A 32 13.27 14.29 -0.10
C GLU A 32 12.47 14.39 1.21
N THR A 33 11.44 15.23 1.24
CA THR A 33 10.57 15.36 2.42
C THR A 33 9.77 14.11 2.67
N ILE A 34 9.23 13.47 1.63
CA ILE A 34 8.51 12.18 1.75
C ILE A 34 9.46 11.09 2.27
N THR A 35 10.69 11.02 1.74
CA THR A 35 11.70 10.05 2.22
C THR A 35 11.99 10.22 3.70
N LYS A 36 12.23 11.46 4.14
CA LYS A 36 12.46 11.79 5.56
C LYS A 36 11.27 11.41 6.43
N GLY A 37 10.05 11.67 5.93
CA GLY A 37 8.81 11.29 6.61
C GLY A 37 8.69 9.77 6.83
N CYS A 38 8.97 8.97 5.80
CA CYS A 38 8.98 7.51 5.92
C CYS A 38 9.97 7.03 6.98
N LEU A 39 11.20 7.54 6.96
CA LEU A 39 12.23 7.17 7.93
C LEU A 39 11.88 7.63 9.35
N SER A 40 11.34 8.85 9.50
CA SER A 40 10.88 9.37 10.79
C SER A 40 9.75 8.53 11.39
N ALA A 41 8.79 8.08 10.57
CA ALA A 41 7.74 7.17 11.03
C ALA A 41 8.33 5.87 11.60
N ILE A 42 9.30 5.28 10.92
CA ILE A 42 10.00 4.06 11.36
C ILE A 42 10.77 4.30 12.67
N GLU A 43 11.48 5.42 12.78
CA GLU A 43 12.20 5.81 14.00
C GLU A 43 11.26 5.98 15.21
N GLN A 44 10.02 6.42 14.95
CA GLN A 44 8.96 6.54 15.96
C GLN A 44 8.27 5.22 16.28
N GLY A 45 8.64 4.13 15.63
CA GLY A 45 8.16 2.80 15.93
C GLY A 45 7.08 2.25 15.00
N ALA A 46 6.88 2.87 13.83
CA ALA A 46 5.98 2.31 12.83
C ALA A 46 6.47 0.93 12.35
N GLU A 47 5.58 -0.04 12.35
CA GLU A 47 5.82 -1.41 11.87
C GLU A 47 5.31 -1.63 10.44
N LEU A 48 4.60 -0.65 9.89
CA LEU A 48 4.15 -0.58 8.51
C LEU A 48 4.03 0.90 8.12
N VAL A 49 4.59 1.28 6.99
CA VAL A 49 4.47 2.64 6.42
C VAL A 49 3.62 2.58 5.15
N LEU A 50 2.59 3.41 5.10
CA LEU A 50 1.69 3.53 3.95
C LEU A 50 1.83 4.92 3.34
N CYS A 51 2.27 4.99 2.09
CA CYS A 51 2.35 6.21 1.32
C CYS A 51 1.15 6.29 0.36
N THR A 52 0.38 7.35 0.43
CA THR A 52 -0.79 7.60 -0.44
C THR A 52 -0.59 8.87 -1.25
N GLY A 53 -1.03 8.87 -2.51
CA GLY A 53 -0.79 9.97 -3.44
C GLY A 53 0.56 9.85 -4.17
N GLY A 54 0.69 10.54 -5.31
CA GLY A 54 1.91 10.49 -6.12
C GLY A 54 2.31 9.08 -6.57
N MET A 55 1.33 8.21 -6.83
CA MET A 55 1.51 6.78 -7.12
C MET A 55 0.88 6.36 -8.46
N SER A 56 0.71 7.27 -9.38
CA SER A 56 0.22 6.96 -10.73
C SER A 56 1.37 6.82 -11.74
N VAL A 57 1.05 6.81 -13.00
CA VAL A 57 2.02 6.77 -14.10
C VAL A 57 2.54 8.16 -14.50
N ASP A 58 2.14 9.19 -13.78
CA ASP A 58 2.57 10.56 -14.07
C ASP A 58 4.08 10.71 -13.77
N PRO A 59 4.87 11.28 -14.67
CA PRO A 59 6.30 11.55 -14.42
C PRO A 59 6.56 12.46 -13.22
N ASP A 60 5.56 13.26 -12.81
CA ASP A 60 5.66 14.16 -11.66
C ASP A 60 5.38 13.46 -10.33
N ASP A 61 4.90 12.23 -10.34
CA ASP A 61 4.67 11.44 -9.13
C ASP A 61 6.00 11.07 -8.47
N LYS A 62 6.22 11.58 -7.27
CA LYS A 62 7.50 11.45 -6.54
C LYS A 62 7.52 10.35 -5.48
N THR A 63 6.37 9.80 -5.11
CA THR A 63 6.28 8.79 -4.04
C THR A 63 7.09 7.53 -4.32
N PRO A 64 7.11 6.93 -5.53
CA PRO A 64 7.95 5.76 -5.80
C PRO A 64 9.44 6.06 -5.66
N LEU A 65 9.87 7.25 -6.09
CA LEU A 65 11.25 7.71 -5.93
C LEU A 65 11.60 7.92 -4.47
N ALA A 66 10.70 8.52 -3.70
CA ALA A 66 10.87 8.73 -2.27
C ALA A 66 11.04 7.41 -1.52
N ILE A 67 10.19 6.42 -1.81
CA ILE A 67 10.29 5.07 -1.22
C ILE A 67 11.65 4.44 -1.59
N LYS A 68 12.06 4.53 -2.84
CA LYS A 68 13.38 4.04 -3.29
C LYS A 68 14.53 4.72 -2.52
N ASN A 69 14.43 6.01 -2.29
CA ASN A 69 15.47 6.80 -1.61
C ASN A 69 15.57 6.50 -0.11
N THR A 70 14.59 5.86 0.51
CA THR A 70 14.74 5.35 1.88
C THR A 70 15.82 4.28 2.00
N GLY A 71 16.19 3.65 0.90
CA GLY A 71 17.04 2.45 0.87
C GLY A 71 16.27 1.14 0.99
N ALA A 72 14.95 1.18 1.02
CA ALA A 72 14.13 -0.01 1.04
C ALA A 72 14.32 -0.84 -0.24
N ARG A 73 14.34 -2.15 -0.10
CA ARG A 73 14.36 -3.10 -1.20
C ARG A 73 12.97 -3.18 -1.84
N ILE A 74 12.82 -2.59 -3.01
CA ILE A 74 11.57 -2.67 -3.77
C ILE A 74 11.38 -4.10 -4.27
N VAL A 75 10.26 -4.70 -3.94
CA VAL A 75 9.84 -6.03 -4.39
C VAL A 75 9.13 -5.93 -5.73
N SER A 76 8.16 -5.03 -5.81
CA SER A 76 7.41 -4.78 -7.04
C SER A 76 6.86 -3.36 -7.05
N TYR A 77 6.85 -2.77 -8.23
CA TYR A 77 6.06 -1.58 -8.52
C TYR A 77 5.13 -1.92 -9.69
N GLY A 78 3.88 -2.13 -9.35
CA GLY A 78 2.84 -2.68 -10.21
C GLY A 78 2.47 -4.13 -9.86
N ALA A 79 1.20 -4.44 -10.06
CA ALA A 79 0.65 -5.79 -9.90
C ALA A 79 -0.53 -5.98 -10.87
N PRO A 80 -0.78 -7.21 -11.35
CA PRO A 80 -1.87 -7.48 -12.29
C PRO A 80 -3.22 -7.57 -11.57
N VAL A 81 -3.55 -6.56 -10.75
CA VAL A 81 -4.76 -6.49 -9.93
C VAL A 81 -5.49 -5.17 -10.17
N LEU A 82 -6.78 -5.23 -10.43
CA LEU A 82 -7.64 -4.08 -10.62
C LEU A 82 -8.87 -4.14 -9.70
N PRO A 83 -9.14 -3.07 -8.95
CA PRO A 83 -8.36 -1.82 -8.80
C PRO A 83 -7.04 -2.02 -8.04
N GLY A 84 -6.01 -1.25 -8.43
CA GLY A 84 -4.78 -1.21 -7.66
C GLY A 84 -3.48 -1.52 -8.43
N ALA A 85 -3.51 -1.49 -9.76
CA ALA A 85 -2.38 -1.89 -10.60
C ALA A 85 -1.04 -1.22 -10.27
N MET A 86 -1.04 0.03 -9.79
CA MET A 86 0.18 0.78 -9.43
C MET A 86 0.61 0.59 -7.97
N PHE A 87 0.27 -0.53 -7.38
CA PHE A 87 0.68 -0.88 -6.02
C PHE A 87 2.20 -1.10 -5.95
N LEU A 88 2.84 -0.50 -4.96
CA LEU A 88 4.27 -0.67 -4.69
C LEU A 88 4.45 -1.35 -3.33
N VAL A 89 5.25 -2.40 -3.30
CA VAL A 89 5.69 -3.07 -2.09
C VAL A 89 7.21 -3.01 -1.98
N SER A 90 7.70 -2.61 -0.82
CA SER A 90 9.11 -2.63 -0.49
C SER A 90 9.32 -2.99 0.97
N TYR A 91 10.54 -3.39 1.32
CA TYR A 91 10.94 -3.76 2.67
C TYR A 91 12.20 -3.01 3.09
N TYR A 92 12.15 -2.38 4.25
CA TYR A 92 13.24 -1.63 4.84
C TYR A 92 13.77 -2.35 6.09
N GLU A 93 15.06 -2.60 6.11
CA GLU A 93 15.71 -3.21 7.27
C GLU A 93 16.04 -2.15 8.31
N TYR A 94 15.43 -2.24 9.48
CA TYR A 94 15.68 -1.31 10.58
C TYR A 94 15.93 -2.07 11.88
N LYS A 95 17.18 -1.98 12.38
CA LYS A 95 17.64 -2.78 13.52
C LYS A 95 17.43 -4.27 13.21
N ASP A 96 16.65 -4.95 14.04
CA ASP A 96 16.36 -6.39 13.92
C ASP A 96 14.98 -6.66 13.28
N LYS A 97 14.37 -5.65 12.64
CA LYS A 97 13.04 -5.75 12.02
C LYS A 97 13.10 -5.42 10.53
N THR A 98 12.29 -6.12 9.76
CA THR A 98 11.99 -5.80 8.36
C THR A 98 10.65 -5.08 8.31
N ILE A 99 10.64 -3.83 7.88
CA ILE A 99 9.45 -2.97 7.90
C ILE A 99 8.94 -2.75 6.47
N PRO A 100 7.67 -3.12 6.17
CA PRO A 100 7.08 -2.83 4.89
C PRO A 100 6.88 -1.31 4.70
N ILE A 101 7.31 -0.80 3.54
CA ILE A 101 6.95 0.53 3.04
C ILE A 101 6.17 0.32 1.75
N VAL A 102 4.92 0.77 1.74
CA VAL A 102 3.95 0.46 0.68
C VAL A 102 3.43 1.73 0.04
N GLY A 103 3.47 1.79 -1.28
CA GLY A 103 2.84 2.85 -2.06
C GLY A 103 1.44 2.43 -2.53
N LEU A 104 0.43 3.19 -2.14
CA LEU A 104 -0.97 2.89 -2.43
C LEU A 104 -1.49 3.72 -3.60
N PRO A 105 -1.99 3.09 -4.67
CA PRO A 105 -2.61 3.81 -5.78
C PRO A 105 -3.91 4.49 -5.34
N GLY A 106 -4.25 5.61 -5.98
CA GLY A 106 -5.38 6.46 -5.61
C GLY A 106 -6.74 5.76 -5.55
N CYS A 107 -6.90 4.62 -6.22
CA CYS A 107 -8.15 3.85 -6.19
C CYS A 107 -8.51 3.28 -4.82
N VAL A 108 -7.55 3.12 -3.90
CA VAL A 108 -7.82 2.68 -2.51
C VAL A 108 -8.75 3.62 -1.75
N MET A 109 -8.88 4.86 -2.26
CA MET A 109 -9.69 5.91 -1.64
C MET A 109 -11.20 5.77 -1.92
N TYR A 110 -11.59 5.11 -3.00
CA TYR A 110 -12.99 5.07 -3.46
C TYR A 110 -13.48 3.67 -3.87
N ALA A 111 -12.57 2.75 -4.19
CA ALA A 111 -12.97 1.39 -4.56
C ALA A 111 -13.27 0.55 -3.31
N LYS A 112 -14.34 -0.24 -3.37
CA LYS A 112 -14.75 -1.10 -2.26
C LYS A 112 -13.66 -2.12 -1.88
N ARG A 113 -13.03 -2.73 -2.89
CA ARG A 113 -11.92 -3.68 -2.73
C ARG A 113 -10.84 -3.38 -3.75
N THR A 114 -9.60 -3.52 -3.33
CA THR A 114 -8.40 -3.25 -4.12
C THR A 114 -7.31 -4.28 -3.79
N ILE A 115 -6.18 -4.22 -4.46
CA ILE A 115 -5.00 -5.01 -4.11
C ILE A 115 -4.60 -4.85 -2.64
N PHE A 116 -4.85 -3.70 -2.04
CA PHE A 116 -4.53 -3.45 -0.63
C PHE A 116 -5.31 -4.38 0.31
N ASP A 117 -6.55 -4.74 -0.02
CA ASP A 117 -7.32 -5.72 0.75
C ASP A 117 -6.70 -7.13 0.70
N LEU A 118 -5.98 -7.46 -0.36
CA LEU A 118 -5.28 -8.72 -0.51
C LEU A 118 -3.92 -8.73 0.20
N ALA A 119 -3.22 -7.59 0.19
CA ALA A 119 -1.87 -7.46 0.71
C ALA A 119 -1.85 -7.17 2.23
N LEU A 120 -2.74 -6.29 2.72
CA LEU A 120 -2.71 -5.81 4.10
C LEU A 120 -2.73 -6.92 5.16
N PRO A 121 -3.60 -7.95 5.08
CA PRO A 121 -3.62 -9.02 6.08
C PRO A 121 -2.28 -9.76 6.21
N ARG A 122 -1.59 -9.95 5.07
CA ARG A 122 -0.28 -10.61 5.01
C ARG A 122 0.79 -9.73 5.64
N LEU A 123 0.83 -8.44 5.26
CA LEU A 123 1.79 -7.48 5.80
C LEU A 123 1.68 -7.31 7.32
N LEU A 124 0.45 -7.34 7.85
CA LEU A 124 0.20 -7.26 9.30
C LEU A 124 0.52 -8.56 10.04
N ALA A 125 0.63 -9.68 9.32
CA ALA A 125 1.03 -10.99 9.86
C ALA A 125 2.52 -11.28 9.67
N ASP A 126 3.33 -10.30 9.29
CA ASP A 126 4.76 -10.44 8.92
C ASP A 126 4.99 -11.49 7.82
N ASP A 127 3.97 -11.74 6.99
CA ASP A 127 4.04 -12.63 5.84
C ASP A 127 4.50 -11.82 4.61
N PHE A 128 5.80 -11.89 4.33
CA PHE A 128 6.45 -11.08 3.28
C PHE A 128 5.98 -11.52 1.88
N ILE A 129 5.45 -10.55 1.16
CA ILE A 129 4.94 -10.73 -0.20
C ILE A 129 6.09 -10.67 -1.19
N THR A 130 6.18 -11.64 -2.10
CA THR A 130 7.16 -11.66 -3.19
C THR A 130 6.57 -11.11 -4.50
N ALA A 131 7.44 -10.81 -5.46
CA ALA A 131 7.01 -10.37 -6.80
C ALA A 131 6.23 -11.46 -7.54
N GLU A 132 6.64 -12.72 -7.38
CA GLU A 132 6.00 -13.89 -7.96
C GLU A 132 4.58 -14.07 -7.42
N GLU A 133 4.41 -13.93 -6.11
CA GLU A 133 3.08 -14.03 -5.47
C GLU A 133 2.14 -12.90 -5.92
N LEU A 134 2.66 -11.67 -6.08
CA LEU A 134 1.89 -10.58 -6.66
C LEU A 134 1.47 -10.87 -8.10
N ALA A 135 2.38 -11.45 -8.89
CA ALA A 135 2.07 -11.84 -10.28
C ALA A 135 0.99 -12.92 -10.36
N LEU A 136 1.00 -13.90 -9.45
CA LEU A 136 -0.01 -14.97 -9.37
C LEU A 136 -1.42 -14.44 -9.07
N LEU A 137 -1.55 -13.30 -8.40
CA LEU A 137 -2.86 -12.66 -8.17
C LEU A 137 -3.57 -12.28 -9.47
N GLY A 138 -2.86 -12.24 -10.61
CA GLY A 138 -3.41 -11.84 -11.91
C GLY A 138 -4.53 -12.75 -12.41
N GLU A 139 -4.60 -14.00 -12.02
CA GLU A 139 -5.69 -14.91 -12.40
C GLU A 139 -7.03 -14.46 -11.81
N GLY A 140 -7.05 -14.10 -10.51
CA GLY A 140 -8.21 -13.49 -9.82
C GLY A 140 -8.09 -11.98 -9.66
N GLY A 141 -7.34 -11.30 -10.51
CA GLY A 141 -6.91 -9.92 -10.33
C GLY A 141 -7.98 -8.85 -10.58
N LEU A 142 -9.19 -9.19 -11.01
CA LEU A 142 -10.24 -8.23 -11.31
C LEU A 142 -11.36 -8.25 -10.28
N CYS A 143 -11.52 -7.15 -9.55
CA CYS A 143 -12.72 -6.91 -8.74
C CYS A 143 -13.86 -6.40 -9.62
N LEU A 144 -14.96 -7.13 -9.68
CA LEU A 144 -16.13 -6.81 -10.52
C LEU A 144 -17.02 -5.68 -9.97
N ASN A 145 -16.65 -5.13 -8.80
CA ASN A 145 -17.40 -4.06 -8.13
C ASN A 145 -18.90 -4.38 -7.97
N CYS A 146 -19.21 -5.58 -7.52
CA CYS A 146 -20.57 -6.08 -7.39
C CYS A 146 -21.47 -5.15 -6.57
N PRO A 147 -22.78 -5.02 -6.87
CA PRO A 147 -23.72 -4.23 -6.07
C PRO A 147 -23.68 -4.62 -4.58
N VAL A 148 -23.67 -5.92 -4.30
CA VAL A 148 -23.43 -6.47 -2.96
C VAL A 148 -22.06 -7.13 -2.95
N CYS A 149 -21.15 -6.60 -2.12
CA CYS A 149 -19.78 -7.15 -2.00
C CYS A 149 -19.81 -8.41 -1.14
N THR A 150 -19.35 -9.54 -1.70
CA THR A 150 -19.25 -10.83 -1.00
C THR A 150 -17.83 -11.18 -0.61
N TYR A 151 -16.88 -10.25 -0.78
CA TYR A 151 -15.47 -10.48 -0.39
C TYR A 151 -15.39 -10.94 1.09
N PRO A 152 -14.54 -11.92 1.44
CA PRO A 152 -13.60 -12.65 0.59
C PRO A 152 -14.20 -13.87 -0.17
N ASN A 153 -15.52 -14.09 -0.12
CA ASN A 153 -16.19 -15.21 -0.79
C ASN A 153 -16.52 -14.90 -2.26
N CYS A 154 -15.53 -14.52 -3.03
CA CYS A 154 -15.62 -14.23 -4.47
C CYS A 154 -14.32 -14.62 -5.17
N GLY A 155 -14.23 -14.44 -6.49
CA GLY A 155 -13.05 -14.77 -7.27
C GLY A 155 -11.88 -13.80 -7.11
N PHE A 156 -12.10 -12.61 -6.53
CA PHE A 156 -11.06 -11.60 -6.41
C PHE A 156 -9.92 -12.04 -5.48
N GLY A 157 -8.69 -12.00 -6.01
CA GLY A 157 -7.49 -12.45 -5.32
C GLY A 157 -7.33 -13.97 -5.23
N LYS A 158 -8.13 -14.73 -5.96
CA LYS A 158 -8.06 -16.19 -6.00
C LYS A 158 -7.76 -16.65 -7.42
N GLY A 159 -6.65 -17.31 -7.62
CA GLY A 159 -6.17 -17.68 -8.94
C GLY A 159 -5.44 -19.02 -9.02
N TRP A 160 -5.51 -19.83 -7.98
CA TRP A 160 -4.98 -21.20 -7.94
C TRP A 160 -5.91 -22.12 -7.18
#